data_278a3e386267db12fff13b47436d093f
#
_entry.id   278a3e386267db12fff13b47436d093f
#
_cell.length_a   1.000
_cell.length_b   1.000
_cell.length_c   1.000
_cell.angle_alpha   90.00
_cell.angle_beta   90.00
_cell.angle_gamma   90.00
#
_symmetry.space_group_name_H-M   'P 1'
#
loop_
_entity.id
_entity.type
_entity.pdbx_description
1 polymer ?
#
loop_
_entity_poly.entity_id
_entity_poly.type
_entity_poly.pdbx_seq_one_letter_code
_entity_poly.pdbx_strand_id
1 'polypeptide(L)'
;MKTHRAAMCLAALLLCPPVFSAPDALRQAQLKHLLAQDCGACHGLHLTGGLGPELTPAALAGKPRDGLIATVRLGRPGTAMPAWEALLSADDIGWLVDHLVQGAPAP
;
A
#
# COMPACT_ATOMS: atom_id res chain seq x y z
N MET A 1 53.77 -35.62 -3.26
CA MET A 1 52.51 -35.44 -2.56
C MET A 1 51.88 -34.11 -3.01
N LYS A 2 50.90 -34.13 -3.87
CA LYS A 2 50.25 -32.94 -4.40
C LYS A 2 48.91 -32.77 -3.68
N THR A 3 48.84 -31.79 -2.78
CA THR A 3 47.59 -31.47 -2.07
C THR A 3 46.71 -30.58 -2.93
N HIS A 4 45.63 -31.14 -3.44
CA HIS A 4 44.57 -30.40 -4.14
C HIS A 4 43.74 -29.64 -3.10
N ARG A 5 43.95 -28.32 -3.00
CA ARG A 5 43.04 -27.42 -2.29
C ARG A 5 41.82 -27.21 -3.20
N ALA A 6 40.74 -27.88 -2.88
CA ALA A 6 39.43 -27.60 -3.47
C ALA A 6 38.93 -26.23 -2.94
N ALA A 7 38.91 -25.24 -3.82
CA ALA A 7 38.29 -23.96 -3.53
C ALA A 7 36.76 -24.13 -3.61
N MET A 8 36.12 -24.13 -2.44
CA MET A 8 34.67 -24.16 -2.31
C MET A 8 34.16 -22.74 -2.49
N CYS A 9 33.75 -22.38 -3.72
CA CYS A 9 33.06 -21.13 -3.98
C CYS A 9 31.63 -21.22 -3.41
N LEU A 10 31.42 -20.66 -2.23
CA LEU A 10 30.08 -20.44 -1.69
C LEU A 10 29.43 -19.30 -2.46
N ALA A 11 28.53 -19.65 -3.39
CA ALA A 11 27.66 -18.69 -4.04
C ALA A 11 26.61 -18.24 -3.03
N ALA A 12 26.84 -17.10 -2.38
CA ALA A 12 25.83 -16.43 -1.56
C ALA A 12 24.75 -15.90 -2.50
N LEU A 13 23.60 -16.58 -2.59
CA LEU A 13 22.40 -16.02 -3.18
C LEU A 13 21.95 -14.85 -2.30
N LEU A 14 22.22 -13.65 -2.77
CA LEU A 14 21.65 -12.43 -2.22
C LEU A 14 20.13 -12.45 -2.50
N LEU A 15 19.34 -12.90 -1.53
CA LEU A 15 17.91 -12.64 -1.53
C LEU A 15 17.73 -11.13 -1.35
N CYS A 16 17.63 -10.40 -2.47
CA CYS A 16 17.16 -9.03 -2.43
C CYS A 16 15.67 -9.04 -2.04
N PRO A 17 15.30 -8.38 -0.93
CA PRO A 17 13.89 -8.18 -0.63
C PRO A 17 13.26 -7.33 -1.74
N PRO A 18 11.97 -7.52 -2.04
CA PRO A 18 11.29 -6.68 -3.02
C PRO A 18 11.35 -5.22 -2.54
N VAL A 19 12.04 -4.38 -3.32
CA VAL A 19 12.09 -2.95 -3.06
C VAL A 19 10.80 -2.36 -3.59
N PHE A 20 9.86 -2.04 -2.71
CA PHE A 20 8.70 -1.24 -3.06
C PHE A 20 9.18 0.19 -3.34
N SER A 21 9.04 0.62 -4.59
CA SER A 21 9.40 1.97 -5.00
C SER A 21 8.20 2.89 -4.77
N ALA A 22 8.40 4.02 -4.08
CA ALA A 22 7.36 5.04 -3.98
C ALA A 22 7.01 5.56 -5.38
N PRO A 23 5.71 5.80 -5.69
CA PRO A 23 5.30 6.45 -6.93
C PRO A 23 5.99 7.82 -7.11
N ASP A 24 6.22 8.22 -8.36
CA ASP A 24 6.77 9.54 -8.64
C ASP A 24 5.80 10.69 -8.25
N ALA A 25 6.28 11.93 -8.27
CA ALA A 25 5.49 13.09 -7.82
C ALA A 25 4.18 13.28 -8.61
N LEU A 26 4.20 13.01 -9.93
CA LEU A 26 3.00 13.11 -10.77
C LEU A 26 1.99 12.02 -10.37
N ARG A 27 2.47 10.79 -10.19
CA ARG A 27 1.61 9.68 -9.77
C ARG A 27 1.04 9.92 -8.36
N GLN A 28 1.83 10.45 -7.44
CA GLN A 28 1.35 10.81 -6.11
C GLN A 28 0.23 11.87 -6.17
N ALA A 29 0.33 12.87 -7.05
CA ALA A 29 -0.73 13.85 -7.24
C ALA A 29 -2.02 13.21 -7.76
N GLN A 30 -1.92 12.28 -8.72
CA GLN A 30 -3.05 11.51 -9.22
C GLN A 30 -3.68 10.64 -8.12
N LEU A 31 -2.87 9.99 -7.29
CA LEU A 31 -3.35 9.15 -6.19
C LEU A 31 -4.05 9.97 -5.10
N LYS A 32 -3.55 11.17 -4.78
CA LYS A 32 -4.24 12.09 -3.87
C LYS A 32 -5.60 12.52 -4.42
N HIS A 33 -5.67 12.79 -5.72
CA HIS A 33 -6.93 13.12 -6.37
C HIS A 33 -7.92 11.94 -6.31
N LEU A 34 -7.45 10.74 -6.62
CA LEU A 34 -8.25 9.51 -6.51
C LEU A 34 -8.73 9.30 -5.06
N LEU A 35 -7.87 9.50 -4.08
CA LEU A 35 -8.24 9.40 -2.67
C LEU A 35 -9.38 10.35 -2.31
N ALA A 36 -9.29 11.61 -2.75
CA ALA A 36 -10.31 12.62 -2.48
C ALA A 36 -11.64 12.31 -3.18
N GLN A 37 -11.60 11.91 -4.45
CA GLN A 37 -12.80 11.74 -5.28
C GLN A 37 -13.44 10.36 -5.12
N ASP A 38 -12.65 9.31 -5.19
CA ASP A 38 -13.17 7.94 -5.23
C ASP A 38 -13.27 7.32 -3.82
N CYS A 39 -12.22 7.36 -3.04
CA CYS A 39 -12.26 6.88 -1.66
C CYS A 39 -13.15 7.78 -0.80
N GLY A 40 -13.02 9.09 -0.96
CA GLY A 40 -13.81 10.09 -0.23
C GLY A 40 -15.31 9.99 -0.49
N ALA A 41 -15.74 9.52 -1.66
CA ALA A 41 -17.16 9.32 -1.97
C ALA A 41 -17.87 8.40 -0.97
N CYS A 42 -17.18 7.39 -0.44
CA CYS A 42 -17.71 6.48 0.55
C CYS A 42 -17.17 6.74 1.96
N HIS A 43 -15.90 7.12 2.09
CA HIS A 43 -15.24 7.32 3.39
C HIS A 43 -15.34 8.75 3.94
N GLY A 44 -16.01 9.65 3.22
CA GLY A 44 -16.21 11.05 3.58
C GLY A 44 -15.18 11.98 2.95
N LEU A 45 -15.60 13.24 2.72
CA LEU A 45 -14.75 14.28 2.10
C LEU A 45 -13.47 14.56 2.91
N HIS A 46 -13.55 14.40 4.22
CA HIS A 46 -12.42 14.54 5.14
C HIS A 46 -11.97 13.20 5.70
N LEU A 47 -12.38 12.08 5.08
CA LEU A 47 -12.06 10.71 5.49
C LEU A 47 -12.53 10.39 6.93
N THR A 48 -13.53 11.09 7.41
CA THR A 48 -14.08 10.94 8.77
C THR A 48 -15.26 9.98 8.83
N GLY A 49 -15.54 9.28 7.76
CA GLY A 49 -16.62 8.30 7.66
C GLY A 49 -17.78 8.76 6.79
N GLY A 50 -18.56 7.81 6.34
CA GLY A 50 -19.73 7.93 5.49
C GLY A 50 -20.36 6.56 5.33
N LEU A 51 -20.60 6.12 4.10
CA LEU A 51 -20.97 4.73 3.81
C LEU A 51 -19.87 3.75 4.24
N GLY A 52 -18.62 4.15 4.08
CA GLY A 52 -17.46 3.43 4.58
C GLY A 52 -16.99 3.96 5.93
N PRO A 53 -16.14 3.20 6.64
CA PRO A 53 -15.61 3.62 7.93
C PRO A 53 -14.62 4.80 7.80
N GLU A 54 -14.36 5.44 8.94
CA GLU A 54 -13.35 6.48 9.08
C GLU A 54 -11.95 5.97 8.69
N LEU A 55 -11.17 6.79 7.98
CA LEU A 55 -9.81 6.50 7.54
C LEU A 55 -8.77 7.47 8.13
N THR A 56 -9.08 8.07 9.27
CA THR A 56 -8.11 8.92 9.98
C THR A 56 -6.99 8.09 10.62
N PRO A 57 -5.84 8.67 10.92
CA PRO A 57 -4.77 7.98 11.63
C PRO A 57 -5.24 7.33 12.94
N ALA A 58 -6.12 7.99 13.69
CA ALA A 58 -6.67 7.45 14.92
C ALA A 58 -7.51 6.19 14.68
N ALA A 59 -8.35 6.19 13.63
CA ALA A 59 -9.17 5.03 13.26
C ALA A 59 -8.34 3.86 12.72
N LEU A 60 -7.21 4.16 12.08
CA LEU A 60 -6.30 3.16 11.50
C LEU A 60 -5.23 2.68 12.49
N ALA A 61 -5.09 3.33 13.64
CA ALA A 61 -4.09 2.97 14.64
C ALA A 61 -4.25 1.50 15.08
N GLY A 62 -3.11 0.80 15.18
CA GLY A 62 -3.09 -0.61 15.58
C GLY A 62 -3.55 -1.60 14.50
N LYS A 63 -4.00 -1.14 13.34
CA LYS A 63 -4.33 -2.04 12.22
C LYS A 63 -3.05 -2.39 11.46
N PRO A 64 -2.78 -3.69 11.20
CA PRO A 64 -1.60 -4.09 10.46
C PRO A 64 -1.60 -3.49 9.04
N ARG A 65 -0.46 -2.93 8.62
CA ARG A 65 -0.28 -2.33 7.29
C ARG A 65 -0.68 -3.30 6.16
N ASP A 66 -0.22 -4.54 6.24
CA ASP A 66 -0.51 -5.56 5.22
C ASP A 66 -2.00 -5.91 5.15
N GLY A 67 -2.70 -5.86 6.28
CA GLY A 67 -4.15 -6.03 6.34
C GLY A 67 -4.90 -4.88 5.67
N LEU A 68 -4.45 -3.65 5.84
CA LEU A 68 -5.00 -2.47 5.15
C LEU A 68 -4.75 -2.55 3.65
N ILE A 69 -3.55 -2.93 3.23
CA ILE A 69 -3.20 -3.15 1.82
C ILE A 69 -4.09 -4.23 1.20
N ALA A 70 -4.27 -5.37 1.87
CA ALA A 70 -5.13 -6.45 1.40
C ALA A 70 -6.59 -6.00 1.26
N THR A 71 -7.08 -5.19 2.19
CA THR A 71 -8.45 -4.63 2.15
C THR A 71 -8.66 -3.73 0.94
N VAL A 72 -7.72 -2.84 0.62
CA VAL A 72 -7.82 -1.99 -0.58
C VAL A 72 -7.68 -2.84 -1.84
N ARG A 73 -6.70 -3.73 -1.88
CA ARG A 73 -6.42 -4.56 -3.06
C ARG A 73 -7.62 -5.42 -3.46
N LEU A 74 -8.20 -6.11 -2.50
CA LEU A 74 -9.25 -7.12 -2.73
C LEU A 74 -10.66 -6.59 -2.52
N GLY A 75 -10.81 -5.39 -1.97
CA GLY A 75 -12.09 -4.87 -1.53
C GLY A 75 -12.66 -5.68 -0.36
N ARG A 76 -13.93 -5.46 -0.08
CA ARG A 76 -14.68 -6.25 0.89
C ARG A 76 -15.86 -6.91 0.19
N PRO A 77 -15.75 -8.21 -0.16
CA PRO A 77 -16.83 -8.95 -0.83
C PRO A 77 -18.16 -8.83 -0.07
N GLY A 78 -19.26 -8.63 -0.79
CA GLY A 78 -20.57 -8.42 -0.22
C GLY A 78 -20.84 -7.00 0.31
N THR A 79 -19.91 -6.07 0.11
CA THR A 79 -20.05 -4.65 0.45
C THR A 79 -19.82 -3.78 -0.78
N ALA A 80 -20.04 -2.45 -0.62
CA ALA A 80 -19.81 -1.48 -1.69
C ALA A 80 -18.33 -1.24 -2.01
N MET A 81 -17.38 -1.68 -1.15
CA MET A 81 -15.96 -1.46 -1.38
C MET A 81 -15.43 -2.40 -2.46
N PRO A 82 -15.03 -1.86 -3.63
CA PRO A 82 -14.51 -2.66 -4.74
C PRO A 82 -13.07 -3.10 -4.52
N ALA A 83 -12.61 -4.07 -5.31
CA ALA A 83 -11.21 -4.45 -5.40
C ALA A 83 -10.45 -3.46 -6.28
N TRP A 84 -9.47 -2.77 -5.73
CA TRP A 84 -8.71 -1.73 -6.44
C TRP A 84 -7.51 -2.27 -7.23
N GLU A 85 -7.16 -3.54 -7.06
CA GLU A 85 -6.01 -4.14 -7.77
C GLU A 85 -6.15 -4.15 -9.30
N ALA A 86 -7.38 -4.01 -9.82
CA ALA A 86 -7.62 -3.88 -11.25
C ALA A 86 -7.18 -2.51 -11.82
N LEU A 87 -7.09 -1.48 -10.98
CA LEU A 87 -6.82 -0.09 -11.38
C LEU A 87 -5.53 0.48 -10.78
N LEU A 88 -5.04 -0.09 -9.70
CA LEU A 88 -3.89 0.39 -8.94
C LEU A 88 -2.82 -0.69 -8.84
N SER A 89 -1.56 -0.29 -9.00
CA SER A 89 -0.42 -1.18 -8.75
C SER A 89 -0.26 -1.46 -7.25
N ALA A 90 0.54 -2.47 -6.92
CA ALA A 90 0.90 -2.75 -5.53
C ALA A 90 1.61 -1.57 -4.87
N ASP A 91 2.47 -0.86 -5.61
CA ASP A 91 3.17 0.34 -5.12
C ASP A 91 2.19 1.49 -4.86
N ASP A 92 1.22 1.70 -5.74
CA ASP A 92 0.16 2.69 -5.56
C ASP A 92 -0.64 2.43 -4.27
N ILE A 93 -1.08 1.19 -4.07
CA ILE A 93 -1.87 0.80 -2.91
C ILE A 93 -1.05 0.94 -1.63
N GLY A 94 0.20 0.48 -1.64
CA GLY A 94 1.11 0.64 -0.50
C GLY A 94 1.31 2.10 -0.13
N TRP A 95 1.51 2.96 -1.12
CA TRP A 95 1.67 4.39 -0.91
C TRP A 95 0.39 5.05 -0.35
N LEU A 96 -0.79 4.70 -0.88
CA LEU A 96 -2.07 5.21 -0.38
C LEU A 96 -2.31 4.83 1.08
N VAL A 97 -2.04 3.59 1.44
CA VAL A 97 -2.18 3.11 2.83
C VAL A 97 -1.23 3.87 3.76
N ASP A 98 0.04 4.02 3.38
CA ASP A 98 1.01 4.77 4.17
C ASP A 98 0.62 6.24 4.31
N HIS A 99 0.09 6.85 3.24
CA HIS A 99 -0.41 8.22 3.23
C HIS A 99 -1.58 8.41 4.20
N LEU A 100 -2.53 7.50 4.24
CA LEU A 100 -3.65 7.51 5.17
C LEU A 100 -3.20 7.35 6.63
N VAL A 101 -2.33 6.39 6.90
CA VAL A 101 -1.82 6.13 8.26
C VAL A 101 -1.02 7.32 8.81
N GLN A 102 -0.29 8.03 7.94
CA GLN A 102 0.47 9.22 8.32
C GLN A 102 -0.39 10.46 8.51
N GLY A 103 -1.63 10.46 8.04
CA GLY A 103 -2.54 11.59 8.19
C GLY A 103 -2.20 12.78 7.32
N ALA A 104 -1.67 12.52 6.13
CA ALA A 104 -1.44 13.57 5.16
C ALA A 104 -2.77 14.25 4.80
N PRO A 105 -2.79 15.59 4.66
CA PRO A 105 -4.02 16.31 4.39
C PRO A 105 -4.63 15.83 3.09
N ALA A 106 -5.95 15.58 3.11
CA ALA A 106 -6.72 15.53 1.88
C ALA A 106 -6.54 16.87 1.15
N PRO A 107 -6.45 16.86 -0.16
CA PRO A 107 -6.30 18.10 -0.92
C PRO A 107 -7.49 19.03 -0.71
#